data_c03c14d46ec9c2dfb24d593608289d4c
#
_entry.id   c03c14d46ec9c2dfb24d593608289d4c
#
_cell.length_a   1.000
_cell.length_b   1.000
_cell.length_c   1.000
_cell.angle_alpha   90.00
_cell.angle_beta   90.00
_cell.angle_gamma   90.00
#
_symmetry.space_group_name_H-M   'P 1'
#
loop_
_entity.id
_entity.type
_entity.pdbx_description
1 polymer ?
#
loop_
_entity_poly.entity_id
_entity_poly.type
_entity_poly.pdbx_seq_one_letter_code
_entity_poly.pdbx_strand_id
1 'polypeptide(L)'
;MKLLKFEASWCGPCKMQSSVIKSLGDKFTIPVEVIDVDEDMGAARIYGVRSVPTLILLDETGEEIKRNVGALKERELLQFIKNDQEN
;
A
#
# COMPACT_ATOMS: atom_id res chain seq x y z
N MET A 1 4.60 -5.19 -10.93
CA MET A 1 4.55 -4.35 -9.73
C MET A 1 3.51 -4.88 -8.77
N LYS A 2 3.67 -4.59 -7.52
CA LYS A 2 2.75 -5.02 -6.48
C LYS A 2 2.70 -3.95 -5.40
N LEU A 3 1.54 -3.76 -4.79
CA LEU A 3 1.38 -2.84 -3.67
C LEU A 3 1.27 -3.64 -2.39
N LEU A 4 2.15 -3.34 -1.41
CA LEU A 4 1.99 -3.86 -0.07
C LEU A 4 1.19 -2.85 0.74
N LYS A 5 0.16 -3.32 1.43
CA LYS A 5 -0.64 -2.46 2.28
C LYS A 5 -0.55 -2.96 3.71
N PHE A 6 0.18 -2.23 4.52
CA PHE A 6 0.31 -2.56 5.94
C PHE A 6 -0.84 -1.92 6.69
N GLU A 7 -1.53 -2.72 7.50
CA GLU A 7 -2.73 -2.27 8.19
C GLU A 7 -2.87 -2.93 9.54
N ALA A 8 -3.90 -2.52 10.28
CA ALA A 8 -4.28 -3.16 11.52
C ALA A 8 -5.80 -3.09 11.65
N SER A 9 -6.38 -4.05 12.37
CA SER A 9 -7.83 -4.13 12.48
C SER A 9 -8.46 -2.92 13.19
N TRP A 10 -7.68 -2.26 14.04
CA TRP A 10 -8.17 -1.11 14.81
C TRP A 10 -7.97 0.22 14.08
N CYS A 11 -7.44 0.20 12.90
CA CYS A 11 -7.01 1.39 12.18
C CYS A 11 -8.11 1.91 11.27
N GLY A 12 -8.71 3.05 11.64
CA GLY A 12 -9.73 3.69 10.81
C GLY A 12 -9.26 4.09 9.43
N PRO A 13 -8.13 4.82 9.34
CA PRO A 13 -7.60 5.20 8.02
C PRO A 13 -7.25 4.01 7.14
N CYS A 14 -6.88 2.86 7.74
CA CYS A 14 -6.64 1.65 6.96
C CYS A 14 -7.91 1.17 6.28
N LYS A 15 -9.03 1.25 6.99
CA LYS A 15 -10.32 0.85 6.42
C LYS A 15 -10.72 1.79 5.29
N MET A 16 -10.46 3.07 5.47
CA MET A 16 -10.70 4.03 4.41
C MET A 16 -9.86 3.71 3.20
N GLN A 17 -8.59 3.36 3.39
CA GLN A 17 -7.73 3.01 2.29
C GLN A 17 -8.24 1.79 1.54
N SER A 18 -8.74 0.79 2.25
CA SER A 18 -9.34 -0.38 1.62
C SER A 18 -10.53 0.00 0.76
N SER A 19 -11.36 0.90 1.27
CA SER A 19 -12.53 1.37 0.52
C SER A 19 -12.13 2.11 -0.74
N VAL A 20 -11.08 2.93 -0.67
CA VAL A 20 -10.59 3.65 -1.83
C VAL A 20 -10.11 2.68 -2.91
N ILE A 21 -9.33 1.68 -2.51
CA ILE A 21 -8.83 0.69 -3.46
C ILE A 21 -10.01 -0.02 -4.12
N LYS A 22 -10.99 -0.42 -3.31
CA LYS A 22 -12.16 -1.12 -3.83
C LYS A 22 -12.96 -0.25 -4.80
N SER A 23 -13.10 1.03 -4.48
CA SER A 23 -13.90 1.93 -5.32
C SER A 23 -13.23 2.20 -6.66
N LEU A 24 -11.91 2.06 -6.75
CA LEU A 24 -11.22 2.24 -8.01
C LEU A 24 -11.48 1.11 -9.00
N GLY A 25 -11.77 -0.09 -8.48
CA GLY A 25 -12.10 -1.22 -9.36
C GLY A 25 -11.04 -1.46 -10.40
N ASP A 26 -11.44 -1.51 -11.66
CA ASP A 26 -10.53 -1.82 -12.77
C ASP A 26 -9.46 -0.76 -12.99
N LYS A 27 -9.63 0.42 -12.43
CA LYS A 27 -8.59 1.44 -12.55
C LYS A 27 -7.37 1.11 -11.71
N PHE A 28 -7.52 0.25 -10.71
CA PHE A 28 -6.42 -0.19 -9.89
C PHE A 28 -5.88 -1.48 -10.50
N THR A 29 -4.74 -1.39 -11.17
CA THR A 29 -4.31 -2.41 -12.12
C THR A 29 -3.22 -3.33 -11.62
N ILE A 30 -2.80 -3.20 -10.37
CA ILE A 30 -1.73 -4.06 -9.84
C ILE A 30 -2.25 -4.84 -8.63
N PRO A 31 -1.63 -5.97 -8.31
CA PRO A 31 -2.07 -6.75 -7.14
C PRO A 31 -1.74 -6.03 -5.85
N VAL A 32 -2.55 -6.29 -4.84
CA VAL A 32 -2.35 -5.76 -3.49
C VAL A 32 -2.14 -6.94 -2.55
N GLU A 33 -1.07 -6.86 -1.78
CA GLU A 33 -0.88 -7.80 -0.69
C GLU A 33 -1.10 -7.06 0.62
N VAL A 34 -2.05 -7.54 1.40
CA VAL A 34 -2.42 -6.92 2.67
C VAL A 34 -1.62 -7.60 3.78
N ILE A 35 -0.97 -6.80 4.61
CA ILE A 35 -0.18 -7.31 5.74
C ILE A 35 -0.69 -6.67 7.01
N ASP A 36 -1.23 -7.50 7.91
CA ASP A 36 -1.70 -7.04 9.21
C ASP A 36 -0.50 -7.01 10.14
N VAL A 37 -0.14 -5.81 10.64
CA VAL A 37 1.08 -5.66 11.43
C VAL A 37 1.00 -6.35 12.78
N ASP A 38 -0.22 -6.58 13.28
CA ASP A 38 -0.37 -7.29 14.55
C ASP A 38 -0.21 -8.80 14.37
N GLU A 39 -0.52 -9.29 13.18
CA GLU A 39 -0.38 -10.71 12.88
C GLU A 39 0.97 -11.05 12.30
N ASP A 40 1.60 -10.11 11.64
CA ASP A 40 2.90 -10.34 11.01
C ASP A 40 3.86 -9.20 11.37
N MET A 41 4.30 -9.23 12.61
CA MET A 41 5.22 -8.23 13.11
C MET A 41 6.59 -8.32 12.42
N GLY A 42 6.94 -9.51 11.96
CA GLY A 42 8.20 -9.70 11.26
C GLY A 42 8.27 -8.92 9.96
N ALA A 43 7.17 -8.96 9.19
CA ALA A 43 7.13 -8.21 7.93
C ALA A 43 7.21 -6.72 8.20
N ALA A 44 6.48 -6.23 9.21
CA ALA A 44 6.53 -4.81 9.54
C ALA A 44 7.95 -4.39 9.91
N ARG A 45 8.65 -5.23 10.65
CA ARG A 45 10.01 -4.92 11.05
C ARG A 45 10.97 -4.91 9.86
N ILE A 46 10.85 -5.89 8.98
CA ILE A 46 11.71 -5.99 7.81
C ILE A 46 11.58 -4.75 6.93
N TYR A 47 10.34 -4.28 6.73
CA TYR A 47 10.10 -3.11 5.89
C TYR A 47 10.22 -1.80 6.67
N GLY A 48 10.48 -1.86 7.96
CA GLY A 48 10.61 -0.66 8.77
C GLY A 48 9.33 0.12 8.92
N VAL A 49 8.18 -0.56 8.94
CA VAL A 49 6.88 0.09 9.06
C VAL A 49 6.60 0.37 10.52
N ARG A 50 6.31 1.62 10.84
CA ARG A 50 6.07 2.07 12.22
C ARG A 50 4.65 2.54 12.45
N SER A 51 3.91 2.78 11.40
CA SER A 51 2.53 3.26 11.54
C SER A 51 1.70 2.69 10.41
N VAL A 52 0.39 2.71 10.58
CA VAL A 52 -0.52 2.20 9.57
C VAL A 52 -1.57 3.26 9.23
N PRO A 53 -2.03 3.29 7.99
CA PRO A 53 -1.60 2.43 6.89
C PRO A 53 -0.26 2.90 6.33
N THR A 54 0.52 1.99 5.81
CA THR A 54 1.70 2.30 5.02
C THR A 54 1.59 1.52 3.73
N LEU A 55 1.80 2.21 2.63
CA LEU A 55 1.74 1.62 1.29
C LEU A 55 3.15 1.57 0.73
N ILE A 56 3.55 0.40 0.24
CA ILE A 56 4.88 0.23 -0.34
C ILE A 56 4.70 -0.37 -1.73
N LEU A 57 5.22 0.34 -2.73
CA LEU A 57 5.14 -0.13 -4.11
C LEU A 57 6.42 -0.89 -4.43
N LEU A 58 6.26 -2.13 -4.89
CA LEU A 58 7.39 -2.99 -5.24
C LEU A 58 7.44 -3.18 -6.75
N ASP A 59 8.64 -3.32 -7.29
CA ASP A 59 8.80 -3.66 -8.69
C ASP A 59 8.73 -5.16 -8.90
N GLU A 60 9.02 -5.62 -10.13
CA GLU A 60 8.90 -7.03 -10.47
C GLU A 60 9.90 -7.91 -9.72
N THR A 61 11.00 -7.33 -9.27
CA THR A 61 12.00 -8.10 -8.53
C THR A 61 11.73 -8.12 -7.04
N GLY A 62 10.69 -7.39 -6.60
CA GLY A 62 10.36 -7.30 -5.19
C GLY A 62 11.06 -6.18 -4.46
N GLU A 63 11.75 -5.31 -5.18
CA GLU A 63 12.41 -4.17 -4.54
C GLU A 63 11.46 -3.00 -4.38
N GLU A 64 11.64 -2.27 -3.29
CA GLU A 64 10.80 -1.12 -3.00
C GLU A 64 11.11 0.03 -3.96
N ILE A 65 10.07 0.51 -4.64
CA ILE A 65 10.19 1.67 -5.51
C ILE A 65 9.96 2.93 -4.69
N LYS A 66 8.88 2.95 -3.91
CA LYS A 66 8.55 4.10 -3.08
C LYS A 66 7.52 3.67 -2.05
N ARG A 67 7.30 4.53 -1.05
CA ARG A 67 6.30 4.24 -0.03
C ARG A 67 5.56 5.50 0.35
N ASN A 68 4.39 5.32 0.94
CA ASN A 68 3.59 6.40 1.47
C ASN A 68 3.09 6.01 2.86
N VAL A 69 3.32 6.86 3.83
CA VAL A 69 2.80 6.67 5.17
C VAL A 69 1.51 7.47 5.29
N GLY A 70 0.42 6.78 5.61
CA GLY A 70 -0.90 7.38 5.66
C GLY A 70 -1.74 6.94 4.47
N ALA A 71 -3.02 7.30 4.49
CA ALA A 71 -3.95 6.91 3.45
C ALA A 71 -3.94 7.89 2.28
N LEU A 72 -4.15 7.37 1.09
CA LEU A 72 -4.24 8.18 -0.12
C LEU A 72 -5.65 8.11 -0.68
N LYS A 73 -6.14 9.24 -1.21
CA LYS A 73 -7.42 9.29 -1.90
C LYS A 73 -7.25 8.71 -3.31
N GLU A 74 -8.38 8.58 -4.02
CA GLU A 74 -8.38 7.87 -5.29
C GLU A 74 -7.35 8.40 -6.28
N ARG A 75 -7.36 9.70 -6.53
CA ARG A 75 -6.44 10.28 -7.51
C ARG A 75 -5.00 10.11 -7.08
N GLU A 76 -4.75 10.34 -5.80
CA GLU A 76 -3.39 10.22 -5.26
C GLU A 76 -2.88 8.79 -5.37
N LEU A 77 -3.75 7.83 -5.09
CA LEU A 77 -3.38 6.43 -5.16
C LEU A 77 -3.09 5.99 -6.58
N LEU A 78 -3.91 6.41 -7.54
CA LEU A 78 -3.66 6.10 -8.93
C LEU A 78 -2.32 6.68 -9.38
N GLN A 79 -2.02 7.89 -8.96
CA GLN A 79 -0.76 8.51 -9.29
C GLN A 79 0.41 7.75 -8.65
N PHE A 80 0.21 7.30 -7.44
CA PHE A 80 1.24 6.58 -6.69
C PHE A 80 1.62 5.27 -7.39
N ILE A 81 0.63 4.51 -7.86
CA ILE A 81 0.92 3.22 -8.48
C ILE A 81 1.40 3.35 -9.92
N LYS A 82 1.31 4.51 -10.53
CA LYS A 82 1.84 4.68 -11.88
C LYS A 82 3.33 4.59 -11.93
N ASN A 83 3.95 5.06 -10.86
CA ASN A 83 5.38 4.97 -10.71
C ASN A 83 6.19 5.63 -11.79
N ASP A 84 5.82 6.32 -12.61
CA ASP A 84 6.57 7.18 -13.47
C ASP A 84 7.97 6.82 -13.84
N GLN A 85 8.24 5.60 -14.12
CA GLN A 85 9.55 5.35 -14.58
C GLN A 85 9.81 5.93 -15.92
N GLU A 86 8.82 6.40 -16.58
CA GLU A 86 8.98 7.01 -17.84
C GLU A 86 9.70 8.32 -17.77
N ASN A 87 9.92 8.85 -16.62
CA ASN A 87 10.63 10.12 -16.58
C ASN A 87 12.09 9.97 -16.27
#